data_d7557d7a5e86f467f020d873e709ddc8
#
_entry.id   d7557d7a5e86f467f020d873e709ddc8
#
_cell.length_a   1.000
_cell.length_b   1.000
_cell.length_c   1.000
_cell.angle_alpha   90.00
_cell.angle_beta   90.00
_cell.angle_gamma   90.00
#
_symmetry.space_group_name_H-M   'P 1'
#
loop_
_entity.id
_entity.type
_entity.pdbx_description
1 polymer ?
#
loop_
_entity_poly.entity_id
_entity_poly.type
_entity_poly.pdbx_seq_one_letter_code
_entity_poly.pdbx_strand_id
1 'polypeptide(L)'
;MFEKTGQLPDKHLATAILSLLIFGWILSFSASLGHFDSYSYFYKQSVYILIGLALAFTCLKIPLYFYKKHAKWFFIFTLVFLTLVFLPEPIGRTVNGSTRWINFVFFKFQPSEMMKIAMILYMADFLVRQEKDVKKPWLGLIKTLIIISSAGILLLLEMDLGATIIISLTALIMLFAAGVYLVQLSVVGGSLISAVGIWLYIDGLSGGVRWQRLTQFWQTDLWINDSEKVYQTKQALIGIARGDWTGVGLGNGIQKYTKLPEPHTDMIFSIIGEETGIVGMLFVIFTFSFIMLKGFKIAKGALKQKRKYSSYVGFGICTWLSLQFSVNIAMNLGLIPPKGFPLPLISYGGSSMIFVLIALGILLRVDMETRCEYSKQKNYV
;
A
#
# COMPACT_ATOMS: atom_id res chain seq x y z
N MET A 1 -3.68 13.12 -29.07
CA MET A 1 -2.39 13.00 -29.73
C MET A 1 -1.40 12.47 -28.70
N PHE A 2 -1.04 11.18 -28.75
CA PHE A 2 -0.14 10.56 -27.78
C PHE A 2 1.28 11.03 -28.09
N GLU A 3 1.86 11.89 -27.26
CA GLU A 3 3.28 12.20 -27.35
C GLU A 3 4.06 10.90 -27.13
N LYS A 4 4.62 10.37 -28.21
CA LYS A 4 5.57 9.25 -28.16
C LYS A 4 6.80 9.76 -27.44
N THR A 5 6.87 9.51 -26.13
CA THR A 5 8.14 9.61 -25.40
C THR A 5 9.02 8.52 -25.96
N GLY A 6 10.00 8.85 -26.81
CA GLY A 6 10.92 7.87 -27.40
C GLY A 6 11.92 7.28 -26.39
N GLN A 7 11.69 7.45 -25.09
CA GLN A 7 12.56 6.97 -24.02
C GLN A 7 11.93 5.81 -23.26
N LEU A 8 12.73 4.78 -23.04
CA LEU A 8 12.39 3.65 -22.17
C LEU A 8 12.51 4.05 -20.69
N PRO A 9 11.73 3.40 -19.80
CA PRO A 9 11.85 3.62 -18.34
C PRO A 9 13.25 3.23 -17.83
N ASP A 10 13.61 3.70 -16.63
CA ASP A 10 14.90 3.36 -16.00
C ASP A 10 15.04 1.84 -15.89
N LYS A 11 16.05 1.29 -16.59
CA LYS A 11 16.32 -0.16 -16.59
C LYS A 11 16.57 -0.69 -15.20
N HIS A 12 17.31 0.04 -14.37
CA HIS A 12 17.61 -0.40 -12.98
C HIS A 12 16.35 -0.41 -12.11
N LEU A 13 15.45 0.56 -12.29
CA LEU A 13 14.17 0.56 -11.57
C LEU A 13 13.29 -0.61 -12.02
N ALA A 14 13.17 -0.82 -13.34
CA ALA A 14 12.40 -1.93 -13.89
C ALA A 14 12.94 -3.30 -13.47
N THR A 15 14.27 -3.49 -13.50
CA THR A 15 14.88 -4.76 -13.05
C THR A 15 14.69 -5.00 -11.56
N ALA A 16 14.78 -3.97 -10.70
CA ALA A 16 14.53 -4.10 -9.28
C ALA A 16 13.07 -4.47 -8.97
N ILE A 17 12.10 -3.86 -9.68
CA ILE A 17 10.68 -4.23 -9.56
C ILE A 17 10.46 -5.69 -9.97
N LEU A 18 11.01 -6.11 -11.10
CA LEU A 18 10.88 -7.48 -11.59
C LEU A 18 11.56 -8.49 -10.66
N SER A 19 12.73 -8.17 -10.08
CA SER A 19 13.42 -9.07 -9.15
C SER A 19 12.60 -9.33 -7.89
N LEU A 20 11.98 -8.29 -7.30
CA LEU A 20 11.08 -8.49 -6.15
C LEU A 20 9.81 -9.24 -6.54
N LEU A 21 9.27 -8.98 -7.71
CA LEU A 21 8.06 -9.65 -8.18
C LEU A 21 8.29 -11.16 -8.38
N ILE A 22 9.41 -11.53 -9.00
CA ILE A 22 9.81 -12.93 -9.20
C ILE A 22 10.08 -13.59 -7.85
N PHE A 23 10.83 -12.94 -6.97
CA PHE A 23 11.10 -13.42 -5.62
C PHE A 23 9.82 -13.64 -4.82
N GLY A 24 8.90 -12.67 -4.83
CA GLY A 24 7.59 -12.77 -4.20
C GLY A 24 6.72 -13.88 -4.79
N TRP A 25 6.76 -14.08 -6.10
CA TRP A 25 6.03 -15.15 -6.78
C TRP A 25 6.49 -16.54 -6.32
N ILE A 26 7.81 -16.77 -6.26
CA ILE A 26 8.41 -18.03 -5.76
C ILE A 26 8.03 -18.27 -4.30
N LEU A 27 8.15 -17.24 -3.46
CA LEU A 27 7.86 -17.35 -2.02
C LEU A 27 6.36 -17.50 -1.73
N SER A 28 5.50 -16.87 -2.52
CA SER A 28 4.06 -17.05 -2.43
C SER A 28 3.65 -18.50 -2.69
N PHE A 29 4.32 -19.17 -3.63
CA PHE A 29 4.15 -20.61 -3.84
C PHE A 29 4.59 -21.40 -2.62
N SER A 30 5.79 -21.15 -2.12
CA SER A 30 6.31 -21.84 -0.92
C SER A 30 5.40 -21.63 0.29
N ALA A 31 4.96 -20.39 0.54
CA ALA A 31 4.08 -20.06 1.66
C ALA A 31 2.71 -20.74 1.55
N SER A 32 2.24 -21.03 0.34
CA SER A 32 0.95 -21.69 0.11
C SER A 32 0.99 -23.20 0.30
N LEU A 33 2.15 -23.84 0.35
CA LEU A 33 2.31 -25.31 0.48
C LEU A 33 1.67 -25.87 1.78
N GLY A 34 1.47 -25.03 2.80
CA GLY A 34 0.77 -25.41 4.03
C GLY A 34 -0.74 -25.56 3.90
N HIS A 35 -1.35 -25.19 2.79
CA HIS A 35 -2.79 -25.27 2.56
C HIS A 35 -3.15 -26.41 1.61
N PHE A 36 -4.32 -27.04 1.82
CA PHE A 36 -4.82 -28.11 0.94
C PHE A 36 -4.95 -27.68 -0.52
N ASP A 37 -5.20 -26.39 -0.79
CA ASP A 37 -5.37 -25.79 -2.12
C ASP A 37 -4.15 -24.97 -2.58
N SER A 38 -2.92 -25.38 -2.24
CA SER A 38 -1.68 -24.65 -2.54
C SER A 38 -1.53 -24.24 -4.01
N TYR A 39 -1.83 -25.14 -4.93
CA TYR A 39 -1.78 -24.87 -6.37
C TYR A 39 -2.79 -23.81 -6.80
N SER A 40 -4.01 -23.80 -6.23
CA SER A 40 -5.04 -22.79 -6.53
C SER A 40 -4.56 -21.37 -6.16
N TYR A 41 -3.92 -21.20 -5.01
CA TYR A 41 -3.34 -19.91 -4.61
C TYR A 41 -2.24 -19.45 -5.57
N PHE A 42 -1.35 -20.36 -5.97
CA PHE A 42 -0.26 -20.06 -6.90
C PHE A 42 -0.80 -19.65 -8.30
N TYR A 43 -1.77 -20.38 -8.84
CA TYR A 43 -2.38 -20.05 -10.12
C TYR A 43 -3.10 -18.69 -10.05
N LYS A 44 -3.87 -18.43 -9.01
CA LYS A 44 -4.55 -17.14 -8.81
C LYS A 44 -3.55 -16.00 -8.73
N GLN A 45 -2.47 -16.16 -7.96
CA GLN A 45 -1.41 -15.14 -7.86
C GLN A 45 -0.76 -14.88 -9.20
N SER A 46 -0.45 -15.93 -9.98
CA SER A 46 0.11 -15.80 -11.33
C SER A 46 -0.81 -15.02 -12.26
N VAL A 47 -2.12 -15.31 -12.23
CA VAL A 47 -3.12 -14.56 -13.01
C VAL A 47 -3.17 -13.09 -12.59
N TYR A 48 -3.16 -12.79 -11.29
CA TYR A 48 -3.18 -11.41 -10.80
C TYR A 48 -1.91 -10.65 -11.19
N ILE A 49 -0.75 -11.30 -11.16
CA ILE A 49 0.52 -10.71 -11.62
C ILE A 49 0.44 -10.40 -13.12
N LEU A 50 -0.04 -11.34 -13.95
CA LEU A 50 -0.17 -11.12 -15.40
C LEU A 50 -1.13 -9.98 -15.74
N ILE A 51 -2.30 -9.94 -15.10
CA ILE A 51 -3.27 -8.85 -15.25
C ILE A 51 -2.64 -7.53 -14.79
N GLY A 52 -1.99 -7.52 -13.63
CA GLY A 52 -1.34 -6.33 -13.10
C GLY A 52 -0.23 -5.80 -14.00
N LEU A 53 0.60 -6.67 -14.58
CA LEU A 53 1.65 -6.29 -15.55
C LEU A 53 1.04 -5.74 -16.84
N ALA A 54 -0.02 -6.36 -17.37
CA ALA A 54 -0.72 -5.86 -18.56
C ALA A 54 -1.31 -4.46 -18.33
N LEU A 55 -1.93 -4.25 -17.14
CA LEU A 55 -2.46 -2.94 -16.75
C LEU A 55 -1.34 -1.92 -16.50
N ALA A 56 -0.23 -2.31 -15.84
CA ALA A 56 0.94 -1.46 -15.66
C ALA A 56 1.52 -1.01 -17.02
N PHE A 57 1.62 -1.94 -17.98
CA PHE A 57 2.07 -1.62 -19.34
C PHE A 57 1.12 -0.66 -20.06
N THR A 58 -0.20 -0.82 -19.86
CA THR A 58 -1.20 0.14 -20.39
C THR A 58 -1.02 1.52 -19.75
N CYS A 59 -0.83 1.57 -18.43
CA CYS A 59 -0.58 2.82 -17.70
C CYS A 59 0.70 3.53 -18.17
N LEU A 60 1.74 2.79 -18.57
CA LEU A 60 2.95 3.36 -19.17
C LEU A 60 2.67 4.10 -20.50
N LYS A 61 1.67 3.65 -21.28
CA LYS A 61 1.32 4.29 -22.57
C LYS A 61 0.46 5.53 -22.40
N ILE A 62 -0.27 5.65 -21.30
CA ILE A 62 -1.19 6.78 -21.07
C ILE A 62 -0.39 7.99 -20.54
N PRO A 63 -0.51 9.17 -21.17
CA PRO A 63 0.20 10.37 -20.71
C PRO A 63 -0.36 10.89 -19.38
N LEU A 64 0.48 11.49 -18.53
CA LEU A 64 0.10 12.01 -17.22
C LEU A 64 -0.97 13.11 -17.30
N TYR A 65 -1.06 13.83 -18.41
CA TYR A 65 -2.13 14.78 -18.65
C TYR A 65 -3.51 14.13 -18.62
N PHE A 66 -3.65 12.91 -19.14
CA PHE A 66 -4.92 12.18 -19.10
C PHE A 66 -5.33 11.83 -17.67
N TYR A 67 -4.39 11.35 -16.86
CA TYR A 67 -4.64 11.10 -15.43
C TYR A 67 -5.07 12.37 -14.70
N LYS A 68 -4.38 13.50 -14.95
CA LYS A 68 -4.74 14.79 -14.38
C LYS A 68 -6.16 15.23 -14.75
N LYS A 69 -6.51 15.14 -16.03
CA LYS A 69 -7.82 15.55 -16.54
C LYS A 69 -8.97 14.75 -15.91
N HIS A 70 -8.75 13.45 -15.66
CA HIS A 70 -9.79 12.55 -15.18
C HIS A 70 -9.68 12.23 -13.67
N ALA A 71 -8.72 12.80 -12.96
CA ALA A 71 -8.46 12.50 -11.55
C ALA A 71 -9.69 12.70 -10.65
N LYS A 72 -10.45 13.79 -10.85
CA LYS A 72 -11.68 14.06 -10.11
C LYS A 72 -12.75 13.00 -10.35
N TRP A 73 -12.99 12.62 -11.60
CA TRP A 73 -13.99 11.62 -11.95
C TRP A 73 -13.60 10.23 -11.47
N PHE A 74 -12.31 9.89 -11.54
CA PHE A 74 -11.80 8.63 -11.02
C PHE A 74 -11.96 8.55 -9.49
N PHE A 75 -11.73 9.66 -8.78
CA PHE A 75 -11.95 9.73 -7.33
C PHE A 75 -13.44 9.55 -6.98
N ILE A 76 -14.35 10.26 -7.65
CA ILE A 76 -15.80 10.11 -7.44
C ILE A 76 -16.24 8.68 -7.75
N PHE A 77 -15.80 8.13 -8.87
CA PHE A 77 -16.07 6.74 -9.25
C PHE A 77 -15.67 5.76 -8.15
N THR A 78 -14.48 5.95 -7.59
CA THR A 78 -13.99 5.09 -6.51
C THR A 78 -14.80 5.26 -5.22
N LEU A 79 -15.26 6.49 -4.90
CA LEU A 79 -16.18 6.70 -3.77
C LEU A 79 -17.48 5.92 -3.97
N VAL A 80 -18.04 5.92 -5.18
CA VAL A 80 -19.23 5.10 -5.49
C VAL A 80 -18.94 3.61 -5.30
N PHE A 81 -17.77 3.12 -5.70
CA PHE A 81 -17.39 1.71 -5.46
C PHE A 81 -17.27 1.37 -3.98
N LEU A 82 -16.78 2.30 -3.15
CA LEU A 82 -16.76 2.10 -1.69
C LEU A 82 -18.20 2.00 -1.12
N THR A 83 -19.16 2.75 -1.65
CA THR A 83 -20.55 2.62 -1.17
C THR A 83 -21.22 1.32 -1.63
N LEU A 84 -20.82 0.77 -2.79
CA LEU A 84 -21.36 -0.51 -3.28
C LEU A 84 -21.04 -1.71 -2.38
N VAL A 85 -19.97 -1.61 -1.57
CA VAL A 85 -19.60 -2.68 -0.62
C VAL A 85 -20.69 -2.93 0.42
N PHE A 86 -21.47 -1.89 0.77
CA PHE A 86 -22.56 -1.98 1.76
C PHE A 86 -23.84 -2.62 1.22
N LEU A 87 -23.91 -2.92 -0.07
CA LEU A 87 -25.04 -3.62 -0.64
C LEU A 87 -25.09 -5.08 -0.13
N PRO A 88 -26.29 -5.67 0.01
CA PRO A 88 -26.42 -7.06 0.42
C PRO A 88 -25.82 -8.04 -0.59
N GLU A 89 -25.62 -9.28 -0.18
CA GLU A 89 -25.21 -10.34 -1.09
C GLU A 89 -26.18 -10.45 -2.27
N PRO A 90 -25.70 -10.70 -3.50
CA PRO A 90 -24.39 -11.24 -3.84
C PRO A 90 -23.27 -10.18 -4.08
N ILE A 91 -23.55 -8.88 -3.99
CA ILE A 91 -22.62 -7.80 -4.35
C ILE A 91 -21.61 -7.56 -3.23
N GLY A 92 -22.07 -7.18 -2.04
CA GLY A 92 -21.21 -7.00 -0.87
C GLY A 92 -20.97 -8.33 -0.17
N ARG A 93 -19.75 -8.60 0.26
CA ARG A 93 -19.39 -9.80 1.01
C ARG A 93 -18.75 -9.47 2.34
N THR A 94 -19.32 -10.04 3.39
CA THR A 94 -18.77 -9.97 4.74
C THR A 94 -17.80 -11.11 4.98
N VAL A 95 -16.55 -10.81 5.31
CA VAL A 95 -15.53 -11.79 5.68
C VAL A 95 -14.96 -11.38 7.04
N ASN A 96 -14.98 -12.29 8.00
CA ASN A 96 -14.49 -12.05 9.37
C ASN A 96 -15.09 -10.80 10.04
N GLY A 97 -16.39 -10.55 9.82
CA GLY A 97 -17.11 -9.41 10.39
C GLY A 97 -16.84 -8.06 9.73
N SER A 98 -16.15 -8.02 8.58
CA SER A 98 -15.90 -6.80 7.82
C SER A 98 -16.41 -6.93 6.39
N THR A 99 -17.13 -5.92 5.92
CA THR A 99 -17.64 -5.83 4.54
C THR A 99 -16.67 -4.98 3.72
N ARG A 100 -15.70 -5.61 3.05
CA ARG A 100 -14.61 -4.92 2.32
C ARG A 100 -14.47 -5.34 0.87
N TRP A 101 -15.23 -6.35 0.46
CA TRP A 101 -15.07 -7.00 -0.82
C TRP A 101 -16.34 -6.89 -1.64
N ILE A 102 -16.16 -6.55 -2.92
CA ILE A 102 -17.20 -6.73 -3.92
C ILE A 102 -16.94 -8.05 -4.61
N ASN A 103 -17.95 -8.90 -4.64
CA ASN A 103 -17.86 -10.22 -5.24
C ASN A 103 -18.26 -10.14 -6.72
N PHE A 104 -17.28 -10.06 -7.61
CA PHE A 104 -17.52 -10.34 -9.02
C PHE A 104 -17.47 -11.84 -9.25
N VAL A 105 -18.21 -12.34 -10.23
CA VAL A 105 -18.34 -13.78 -10.51
C VAL A 105 -17.00 -14.52 -10.55
N PHE A 106 -15.95 -13.87 -11.05
CA PHE A 106 -14.64 -14.51 -11.26
C PHE A 106 -13.56 -14.07 -10.28
N PHE A 107 -13.72 -12.95 -9.57
CA PHE A 107 -12.70 -12.42 -8.66
C PHE A 107 -13.31 -11.54 -7.57
N LYS A 108 -12.60 -11.45 -6.45
CA LYS A 108 -12.94 -10.55 -5.35
C LYS A 108 -12.21 -9.23 -5.55
N PHE A 109 -12.95 -8.14 -5.56
CA PHE A 109 -12.43 -6.80 -5.74
C PHE A 109 -12.51 -6.02 -4.43
N GLN A 110 -11.41 -5.37 -4.05
CA GLN A 110 -11.36 -4.52 -2.87
C GLN A 110 -11.27 -3.05 -3.29
N PRO A 111 -12.34 -2.25 -3.13
CA PRO A 111 -12.36 -0.86 -3.57
C PRO A 111 -11.36 0.04 -2.83
N SER A 112 -11.00 -0.28 -1.60
CA SER A 112 -10.00 0.48 -0.83
C SER A 112 -8.61 0.46 -1.48
N GLU A 113 -8.23 -0.60 -2.24
CA GLU A 113 -7.00 -0.65 -3.00
C GLU A 113 -7.00 0.36 -4.16
N MET A 114 -8.13 0.46 -4.88
CA MET A 114 -8.33 1.46 -5.94
C MET A 114 -8.33 2.89 -5.37
N MET A 115 -8.92 3.08 -4.19
CA MET A 115 -9.01 4.39 -3.52
C MET A 115 -7.62 4.97 -3.22
N LYS A 116 -6.62 4.16 -2.89
CA LYS A 116 -5.26 4.64 -2.64
C LYS A 116 -4.69 5.38 -3.86
N ILE A 117 -4.82 4.81 -5.07
CA ILE A 117 -4.39 5.47 -6.31
C ILE A 117 -5.27 6.67 -6.63
N ALA A 118 -6.59 6.54 -6.51
CA ALA A 118 -7.52 7.62 -6.80
C ALA A 118 -7.27 8.85 -5.90
N MET A 119 -7.02 8.63 -4.61
CA MET A 119 -6.65 9.68 -3.66
C MET A 119 -5.35 10.37 -4.07
N ILE A 120 -4.32 9.63 -4.43
CA ILE A 120 -3.02 10.20 -4.84
C ILE A 120 -3.18 11.04 -6.10
N LEU A 121 -3.87 10.54 -7.13
CA LEU A 121 -4.06 11.26 -8.39
C LEU A 121 -4.90 12.53 -8.19
N TYR A 122 -5.97 12.43 -7.39
CA TYR A 122 -6.84 13.57 -7.12
C TYR A 122 -6.14 14.61 -6.23
N MET A 123 -5.44 14.18 -5.17
CA MET A 123 -4.66 15.07 -4.33
C MET A 123 -3.56 15.80 -5.12
N ALA A 124 -2.87 15.10 -6.02
CA ALA A 124 -1.87 15.73 -6.88
C ALA A 124 -2.48 16.81 -7.78
N ASP A 125 -3.67 16.60 -8.36
CA ASP A 125 -4.39 17.61 -9.14
C ASP A 125 -4.85 18.77 -8.25
N PHE A 126 -5.43 18.46 -7.09
CA PHE A 126 -5.89 19.46 -6.13
C PHE A 126 -4.78 20.38 -5.67
N LEU A 127 -3.62 19.83 -5.30
CA LEU A 127 -2.45 20.59 -4.83
C LEU A 127 -1.89 21.51 -5.91
N VAL A 128 -1.94 21.12 -7.17
CA VAL A 128 -1.52 21.97 -8.28
C VAL A 128 -2.55 23.06 -8.59
N ARG A 129 -3.82 22.71 -8.64
CA ARG A 129 -4.92 23.62 -9.00
C ARG A 129 -5.17 24.66 -7.92
N GLN A 130 -5.05 24.29 -6.67
CA GLN A 130 -5.35 25.13 -5.51
C GLN A 130 -4.05 25.58 -4.77
N GLU A 131 -2.92 25.67 -5.47
CA GLU A 131 -1.61 26.00 -4.86
C GLU A 131 -1.65 27.28 -4.01
N LYS A 132 -2.37 28.31 -4.47
CA LYS A 132 -2.49 29.56 -3.73
C LYS A 132 -3.29 29.43 -2.43
N ASP A 133 -4.34 28.60 -2.45
CA ASP A 133 -5.18 28.37 -1.28
C ASP A 133 -4.55 27.40 -0.29
N VAL A 134 -3.79 26.41 -0.78
CA VAL A 134 -3.05 25.46 0.05
C VAL A 134 -1.99 26.17 0.91
N LYS A 135 -1.41 27.26 0.41
CA LYS A 135 -0.45 28.11 1.14
C LYS A 135 -1.11 29.10 2.10
N LYS A 136 -2.44 29.28 2.04
CA LYS A 136 -3.17 30.12 3.01
C LYS A 136 -3.41 29.33 4.29
N PRO A 137 -3.23 29.94 5.46
CA PRO A 137 -3.51 29.30 6.72
C PRO A 137 -4.96 28.82 6.75
N TRP A 138 -5.19 27.57 7.17
CA TRP A 138 -6.49 26.90 7.39
C TRP A 138 -7.33 26.59 6.15
N LEU A 139 -7.40 27.46 5.13
CA LEU A 139 -8.30 27.25 3.98
C LEU A 139 -7.93 26.01 3.14
N GLY A 140 -6.65 25.87 2.82
CA GLY A 140 -6.15 24.71 2.09
C GLY A 140 -6.29 23.42 2.89
N LEU A 141 -6.04 23.52 4.18
CA LEU A 141 -6.17 22.40 5.12
C LEU A 141 -7.60 21.89 5.21
N ILE A 142 -8.60 22.79 5.42
CA ILE A 142 -10.00 22.42 5.53
C ILE A 142 -10.48 21.74 4.23
N LYS A 143 -10.15 22.31 3.07
CA LYS A 143 -10.49 21.69 1.77
C LYS A 143 -9.89 20.28 1.63
N THR A 144 -8.64 20.09 2.05
CA THR A 144 -7.98 18.79 2.00
C THR A 144 -8.61 17.81 2.99
N LEU A 145 -8.96 18.26 4.20
CA LEU A 145 -9.63 17.43 5.18
C LEU A 145 -10.98 16.91 4.68
N ILE A 146 -11.77 17.75 3.98
CA ILE A 146 -13.04 17.31 3.36
C ILE A 146 -12.78 16.17 2.37
N ILE A 147 -11.72 16.27 1.56
CA ILE A 147 -11.37 15.22 0.60
C ILE A 147 -10.97 13.94 1.34
N ILE A 148 -10.08 14.03 2.33
CA ILE A 148 -9.63 12.86 3.12
C ILE A 148 -10.80 12.24 3.86
N SER A 149 -11.63 13.07 4.52
CA SER A 149 -12.78 12.60 5.30
C SER A 149 -13.84 11.93 4.44
N SER A 150 -14.06 12.36 3.20
CA SER A 150 -15.03 11.72 2.30
C SER A 150 -14.69 10.25 2.00
N ALA A 151 -13.41 9.91 1.84
CA ALA A 151 -12.97 8.53 1.69
C ALA A 151 -12.81 7.85 3.07
N GLY A 152 -12.27 8.55 4.05
CA GLY A 152 -11.99 8.03 5.39
C GLY A 152 -13.22 7.54 6.12
N ILE A 153 -14.34 8.27 6.06
CA ILE A 153 -15.62 7.90 6.69
C ILE A 153 -16.13 6.58 6.08
N LEU A 154 -16.13 6.45 4.77
CA LEU A 154 -16.58 5.22 4.09
C LEU A 154 -15.71 4.03 4.48
N LEU A 155 -14.38 4.20 4.49
CA LEU A 155 -13.44 3.15 4.89
C LEU A 155 -13.58 2.78 6.39
N LEU A 156 -13.89 3.73 7.26
CA LEU A 156 -14.17 3.44 8.67
C LEU A 156 -15.47 2.65 8.83
N LEU A 157 -16.49 2.95 8.05
CA LEU A 157 -17.75 2.19 8.02
C LEU A 157 -17.53 0.75 7.51
N GLU A 158 -16.62 0.54 6.54
CA GLU A 158 -16.16 -0.79 6.09
C GLU A 158 -15.32 -1.53 7.15
N MET A 159 -15.04 -0.89 8.29
CA MET A 159 -14.11 -1.36 9.34
C MET A 159 -12.67 -1.54 8.85
N ASP A 160 -12.27 -0.87 7.76
CA ASP A 160 -10.92 -0.89 7.23
C ASP A 160 -10.05 0.25 7.77
N LEU A 161 -9.73 0.17 9.07
CA LEU A 161 -8.83 1.12 9.75
C LEU A 161 -7.46 1.22 9.07
N GLY A 162 -6.99 0.09 8.53
CA GLY A 162 -5.69 0.03 7.89
C GLY A 162 -5.62 0.92 6.66
N ALA A 163 -6.53 0.73 5.71
CA ALA A 163 -6.61 1.55 4.52
C ALA A 163 -6.84 3.02 4.87
N THR A 164 -7.72 3.30 5.85
CA THR A 164 -7.99 4.67 6.34
C THR A 164 -6.72 5.38 6.80
N ILE A 165 -5.91 4.72 7.64
CA ILE A 165 -4.64 5.29 8.15
C ILE A 165 -3.66 5.54 7.02
N ILE A 166 -3.44 4.56 6.14
CA ILE A 166 -2.47 4.69 5.02
C ILE A 166 -2.89 5.80 4.05
N ILE A 167 -4.17 5.86 3.65
CA ILE A 167 -4.68 6.88 2.72
C ILE A 167 -4.58 8.27 3.34
N SER A 168 -5.03 8.42 4.59
CA SER A 168 -5.00 9.71 5.30
C SER A 168 -3.56 10.19 5.51
N LEU A 169 -2.67 9.32 5.95
CA LEU A 169 -1.27 9.66 6.19
C LEU A 169 -0.55 9.99 4.89
N THR A 170 -0.81 9.24 3.80
CA THR A 170 -0.27 9.56 2.47
C THR A 170 -0.72 10.95 2.01
N ALA A 171 -2.00 11.27 2.14
CA ALA A 171 -2.53 12.57 1.73
C ALA A 171 -1.97 13.71 2.60
N LEU A 172 -1.81 13.53 3.91
CA LEU A 172 -1.18 14.51 4.82
C LEU A 172 0.29 14.74 4.48
N ILE A 173 1.04 13.67 4.17
CA ILE A 173 2.45 13.79 3.76
C ILE A 173 2.56 14.49 2.40
N MET A 174 1.64 14.24 1.45
CA MET A 174 1.58 14.99 0.19
C MET A 174 1.27 16.49 0.42
N LEU A 175 0.40 16.80 1.37
CA LEU A 175 0.06 18.16 1.77
C LEU A 175 1.27 18.88 2.39
N PHE A 176 2.04 18.18 3.23
CA PHE A 176 3.31 18.67 3.75
C PHE A 176 4.32 18.98 2.64
N ALA A 177 4.48 18.07 1.69
CA ALA A 177 5.36 18.26 0.53
C ALA A 177 4.92 19.43 -0.37
N ALA A 178 3.64 19.82 -0.34
CA ALA A 178 3.13 21.00 -1.04
C ALA A 178 3.41 22.32 -0.34
N GLY A 179 3.99 22.30 0.87
CA GLY A 179 4.43 23.48 1.62
C GLY A 179 3.39 24.03 2.61
N VAL A 180 2.51 23.18 3.12
CA VAL A 180 1.64 23.55 4.25
C VAL A 180 2.48 23.62 5.54
N TYR A 181 2.16 24.58 6.40
CA TYR A 181 2.91 24.78 7.64
C TYR A 181 2.79 23.57 8.57
N LEU A 182 3.91 23.17 9.15
CA LEU A 182 4.01 22.01 10.04
C LEU A 182 3.05 22.10 11.24
N VAL A 183 2.88 23.32 11.79
CA VAL A 183 1.94 23.55 12.92
C VAL A 183 0.51 23.15 12.58
N GLN A 184 0.04 23.48 11.36
CA GLN A 184 -1.31 23.12 10.93
C GLN A 184 -1.47 21.62 10.77
N LEU A 185 -0.44 20.96 10.20
CA LEU A 185 -0.41 19.51 10.06
C LEU A 185 -0.37 18.82 11.42
N SER A 186 0.38 19.36 12.38
CA SER A 186 0.43 18.82 13.75
C SER A 186 -0.92 18.94 14.47
N VAL A 187 -1.63 20.06 14.28
CA VAL A 187 -2.98 20.22 14.83
C VAL A 187 -3.95 19.19 14.25
N VAL A 188 -3.92 19.00 12.92
CA VAL A 188 -4.79 18.01 12.25
C VAL A 188 -4.37 16.58 12.58
N GLY A 189 -3.10 16.27 12.49
CA GLY A 189 -2.58 14.95 12.87
C GLY A 189 -2.92 14.64 14.34
N GLY A 190 -2.71 15.59 15.23
CA GLY A 190 -3.07 15.48 16.63
C GLY A 190 -4.57 15.29 16.86
N SER A 191 -5.42 16.06 16.16
CA SER A 191 -6.87 15.91 16.27
C SER A 191 -7.38 14.57 15.75
N LEU A 192 -6.80 14.06 14.65
CA LEU A 192 -7.13 12.74 14.12
C LEU A 192 -6.68 11.62 15.08
N ILE A 193 -5.47 11.71 15.63
CA ILE A 193 -4.98 10.76 16.62
C ILE A 193 -5.86 10.79 17.87
N SER A 194 -6.23 11.99 18.35
CA SER A 194 -7.13 12.14 19.49
C SER A 194 -8.51 11.57 19.21
N ALA A 195 -9.08 11.82 18.03
CA ALA A 195 -10.39 11.28 17.65
C ALA A 195 -10.38 9.74 17.59
N VAL A 196 -9.34 9.15 17.00
CA VAL A 196 -9.15 7.69 16.99
C VAL A 196 -8.93 7.15 18.42
N GLY A 197 -8.15 7.85 19.25
CA GLY A 197 -7.92 7.49 20.64
C GLY A 197 -9.21 7.51 21.47
N ILE A 198 -10.01 8.57 21.35
CA ILE A 198 -11.32 8.69 22.01
C ILE A 198 -12.27 7.58 21.53
N TRP A 199 -12.32 7.33 20.24
CA TRP A 199 -13.18 6.28 19.68
C TRP A 199 -12.77 4.89 20.19
N LEU A 200 -11.48 4.58 20.26
CA LEU A 200 -10.96 3.34 20.83
C LEU A 200 -11.25 3.25 22.33
N TYR A 201 -11.13 4.37 23.05
CA TYR A 201 -11.45 4.42 24.48
C TYR A 201 -12.93 4.13 24.74
N ILE A 202 -13.84 4.71 23.95
CA ILE A 202 -15.28 4.43 24.02
C ILE A 202 -15.58 2.96 23.69
N ASP A 203 -14.92 2.40 22.66
CA ASP A 203 -14.99 0.96 22.34
C ASP A 203 -14.53 0.11 23.55
N GLY A 204 -13.49 0.56 24.27
CA GLY A 204 -13.00 -0.09 25.49
C GLY A 204 -14.00 -0.08 26.64
N LEU A 205 -14.67 1.04 26.87
CA LEU A 205 -15.70 1.15 27.90
C LEU A 205 -16.90 0.22 27.65
N SER A 206 -17.22 -0.05 26.39
CA SER A 206 -18.26 -1.00 25.98
C SER A 206 -17.79 -2.47 25.92
N GLY A 207 -16.57 -2.76 26.37
CA GLY A 207 -15.98 -4.11 26.26
C GLY A 207 -15.59 -4.51 24.83
N GLY A 208 -15.37 -3.52 23.96
CA GLY A 208 -15.13 -3.72 22.53
C GLY A 208 -13.83 -4.46 22.24
N VAL A 209 -13.91 -5.31 21.21
CA VAL A 209 -12.81 -6.21 20.80
C VAL A 209 -11.56 -5.43 20.35
N ARG A 210 -11.70 -4.18 19.89
CA ARG A 210 -10.57 -3.38 19.34
C ARG A 210 -9.66 -2.85 20.43
N TRP A 211 -10.25 -2.36 21.52
CA TRP A 211 -9.51 -1.93 22.71
C TRP A 211 -8.77 -3.11 23.34
N GLN A 212 -9.46 -4.24 23.52
CA GLN A 212 -8.85 -5.47 24.03
C GLN A 212 -7.67 -5.93 23.17
N ARG A 213 -7.77 -5.84 21.85
CA ARG A 213 -6.66 -6.18 20.94
C ARG A 213 -5.42 -5.30 21.13
N LEU A 214 -5.61 -4.00 21.35
CA LEU A 214 -4.50 -3.07 21.59
C LEU A 214 -3.88 -3.29 22.95
N THR A 215 -4.69 -3.37 24.00
CA THR A 215 -4.21 -3.55 25.38
C THR A 215 -3.53 -4.90 25.57
N GLN A 216 -4.11 -5.98 25.03
CA GLN A 216 -3.50 -7.30 25.08
C GLN A 216 -2.13 -7.34 24.38
N PHE A 217 -1.97 -6.65 23.25
CA PHE A 217 -0.69 -6.61 22.55
C PHE A 217 0.40 -5.89 23.35
N TRP A 218 0.07 -4.77 24.03
CA TRP A 218 1.05 -3.95 24.76
C TRP A 218 1.24 -4.34 26.22
N GLN A 219 0.22 -4.93 26.86
CA GLN A 219 0.24 -5.27 28.28
C GLN A 219 0.66 -6.72 28.56
N THR A 220 0.69 -7.55 27.55
CA THR A 220 0.92 -8.98 27.74
C THR A 220 2.30 -9.37 27.25
N ASP A 221 3.01 -10.11 28.07
CA ASP A 221 4.23 -10.80 27.66
C ASP A 221 3.87 -11.76 26.52
N LEU A 222 4.45 -11.51 25.34
CA LEU A 222 4.25 -12.30 24.12
C LEU A 222 4.46 -13.81 24.34
N TRP A 223 5.22 -14.18 25.37
CA TRP A 223 5.60 -15.56 25.66
C TRP A 223 4.64 -16.27 26.63
N ILE A 224 3.83 -15.54 27.40
CA ILE A 224 2.95 -16.07 28.46
C ILE A 224 1.49 -16.18 27.99
N ASN A 225 1.04 -15.34 27.07
CA ASN A 225 -0.37 -15.28 26.66
C ASN A 225 -0.61 -15.98 25.31
N ASP A 226 -1.59 -16.86 25.29
CA ASP A 226 -2.01 -17.65 24.10
C ASP A 226 -3.23 -17.06 23.39
N SER A 227 -3.51 -15.74 23.54
CA SER A 227 -4.56 -15.11 22.74
C SER A 227 -4.21 -15.21 21.24
N GLU A 228 -5.20 -15.45 20.37
CA GLU A 228 -5.02 -15.76 18.95
C GLU A 228 -4.08 -14.79 18.19
N LYS A 229 -4.08 -13.51 18.57
CA LYS A 229 -3.24 -12.49 17.90
C LYS A 229 -1.83 -12.39 18.44
N VAL A 230 -1.65 -12.59 19.73
CA VAL A 230 -0.34 -12.75 20.36
C VAL A 230 0.30 -14.01 19.82
N TYR A 231 -0.48 -15.09 19.67
CA TYR A 231 -0.05 -16.34 19.04
C TYR A 231 0.49 -16.11 17.62
N GLN A 232 -0.23 -15.34 16.77
CA GLN A 232 0.21 -15.02 15.41
C GLN A 232 1.58 -14.32 15.39
N THR A 233 1.77 -13.29 16.22
CA THR A 233 3.04 -12.56 16.33
C THR A 233 4.15 -13.45 16.89
N LYS A 234 3.86 -14.25 17.91
CA LYS A 234 4.79 -15.22 18.50
C LYS A 234 5.30 -16.21 17.44
N GLN A 235 4.39 -16.81 16.66
CA GLN A 235 4.77 -17.75 15.61
C GLN A 235 5.58 -17.09 14.48
N ALA A 236 5.27 -15.82 14.13
CA ALA A 236 6.06 -15.06 13.18
C ALA A 236 7.51 -14.87 13.65
N LEU A 237 7.70 -14.47 14.91
CA LEU A 237 9.03 -14.28 15.51
C LEU A 237 9.80 -15.60 15.65
N ILE A 238 9.13 -16.70 16.04
CA ILE A 238 9.74 -18.04 16.07
C ILE A 238 10.23 -18.45 14.68
N GLY A 239 9.41 -18.19 13.62
CA GLY A 239 9.82 -18.44 12.25
C GLY A 239 11.10 -17.69 11.87
N ILE A 240 11.13 -16.38 12.12
CA ILE A 240 12.31 -15.55 11.84
C ILE A 240 13.53 -16.04 12.60
N ALA A 241 13.38 -16.32 13.90
CA ALA A 241 14.48 -16.82 14.74
C ALA A 241 15.03 -18.17 14.25
N ARG A 242 14.15 -19.06 13.76
CA ARG A 242 14.54 -20.37 13.23
C ARG A 242 15.32 -20.26 11.94
N GLY A 243 15.07 -19.24 11.12
CA GLY A 243 15.76 -19.07 9.84
C GLY A 243 17.21 -18.64 9.94
N ASP A 244 17.63 -18.08 11.07
CA ASP A 244 19.01 -17.63 11.30
C ASP A 244 19.54 -16.79 10.10
N TRP A 245 20.80 -16.96 9.69
CA TRP A 245 21.41 -16.19 8.60
C TRP A 245 20.93 -16.61 7.20
N THR A 246 20.86 -17.91 6.92
CA THR A 246 20.66 -18.44 5.56
C THR A 246 19.31 -19.10 5.33
N GLY A 247 18.49 -19.20 6.37
CA GLY A 247 17.21 -19.89 6.32
C GLY A 247 17.30 -21.40 6.38
N VAL A 248 16.15 -22.03 6.56
CA VAL A 248 16.02 -23.49 6.56
C VAL A 248 15.91 -24.08 5.14
N GLY A 249 15.91 -23.23 4.13
CA GLY A 249 15.71 -23.59 2.72
C GLY A 249 14.27 -23.35 2.26
N LEU A 250 14.11 -23.04 0.98
CA LEU A 250 12.82 -22.82 0.35
C LEU A 250 11.95 -24.09 0.46
N GLY A 251 10.71 -23.93 0.89
CA GLY A 251 9.78 -25.04 1.07
C GLY A 251 9.87 -25.75 2.42
N ASN A 252 10.95 -25.59 3.18
CA ASN A 252 11.21 -26.29 4.44
C ASN A 252 10.72 -25.55 5.70
N GLY A 253 10.08 -24.38 5.53
CA GLY A 253 9.45 -23.65 6.62
C GLY A 253 8.34 -24.47 7.28
N ILE A 254 8.29 -24.49 8.61
CA ILE A 254 7.27 -25.23 9.38
C ILE A 254 6.09 -24.33 9.72
N GLN A 255 6.33 -23.01 9.88
CA GLN A 255 5.31 -22.08 10.35
C GLN A 255 4.10 -21.99 9.40
N LYS A 256 4.31 -22.23 8.12
CA LYS A 256 3.26 -22.20 7.09
C LYS A 256 2.24 -23.34 7.18
N TYR A 257 2.56 -24.46 7.84
CA TYR A 257 1.71 -25.65 7.77
C TYR A 257 0.48 -25.62 8.70
N THR A 258 0.54 -25.05 9.88
CA THR A 258 -0.62 -25.01 10.80
C THR A 258 -0.51 -23.96 11.87
N LYS A 259 0.66 -23.32 11.99
CA LYS A 259 0.98 -22.47 13.15
C LYS A 259 0.72 -20.99 12.89
N LEU A 260 0.84 -20.55 11.65
CA LEU A 260 0.71 -19.14 11.30
C LEU A 260 -0.57 -18.94 10.46
N PRO A 261 -1.57 -18.18 10.94
CA PRO A 261 -2.71 -17.79 10.14
C PRO A 261 -2.28 -16.91 8.97
N GLU A 262 -2.87 -17.15 7.78
CA GLU A 262 -2.63 -16.34 6.57
C GLU A 262 -1.14 -16.11 6.23
N PRO A 263 -0.30 -17.17 6.17
CA PRO A 263 1.15 -17.03 5.99
C PRO A 263 1.54 -16.43 4.63
N HIS A 264 0.70 -16.60 3.61
CA HIS A 264 0.93 -16.14 2.25
C HIS A 264 0.48 -14.68 2.00
N THR A 265 -0.28 -14.07 2.92
CA THR A 265 -0.78 -12.69 2.82
C THR A 265 0.03 -11.73 3.70
N ASP A 266 -0.34 -11.62 4.97
CA ASP A 266 0.16 -10.57 5.88
C ASP A 266 1.49 -10.93 6.51
N MET A 267 1.72 -12.23 6.74
CA MET A 267 2.88 -12.75 7.48
C MET A 267 3.96 -13.33 6.57
N ILE A 268 3.94 -13.00 5.28
CA ILE A 268 4.91 -13.54 4.33
C ILE A 268 6.34 -13.13 4.67
N PHE A 269 6.56 -11.96 5.30
CA PHE A 269 7.89 -11.52 5.68
C PHE A 269 8.53 -12.42 6.74
N SER A 270 7.74 -13.00 7.64
CA SER A 270 8.23 -14.01 8.59
C SER A 270 8.55 -15.34 7.91
N ILE A 271 7.79 -15.74 6.89
CA ILE A 271 8.12 -16.93 6.08
C ILE A 271 9.42 -16.72 5.29
N ILE A 272 9.63 -15.49 4.74
CA ILE A 272 10.92 -15.13 4.14
C ILE A 272 12.05 -15.30 5.16
N GLY A 273 11.86 -14.79 6.39
CA GLY A 273 12.81 -14.95 7.47
C GLY A 273 13.11 -16.41 7.79
N GLU A 274 12.07 -17.27 7.88
CA GLU A 274 12.26 -18.70 8.16
C GLU A 274 12.96 -19.43 7.01
N GLU A 275 12.55 -19.22 5.76
CA GLU A 275 13.03 -20.01 4.62
C GLU A 275 14.33 -19.50 4.00
N THR A 276 14.55 -18.19 3.99
CA THR A 276 15.74 -17.56 3.36
C THR A 276 16.63 -16.81 4.35
N GLY A 277 16.24 -16.81 5.62
CA GLY A 277 17.01 -16.20 6.70
C GLY A 277 17.11 -14.67 6.61
N ILE A 278 18.01 -14.12 7.39
CA ILE A 278 18.30 -12.66 7.41
C ILE A 278 18.74 -12.18 6.03
N VAL A 279 19.47 -12.98 5.26
CA VAL A 279 19.94 -12.61 3.91
C VAL A 279 18.76 -12.32 2.99
N GLY A 280 17.71 -13.16 2.97
CA GLY A 280 16.53 -12.93 2.17
C GLY A 280 15.71 -11.73 2.65
N MET A 281 15.58 -11.54 3.96
CA MET A 281 14.94 -10.37 4.54
C MET A 281 15.64 -9.06 4.13
N LEU A 282 16.97 -9.03 4.21
CA LEU A 282 17.78 -7.89 3.79
C LEU A 282 17.68 -7.64 2.28
N PHE A 283 17.67 -8.69 1.46
CA PHE A 283 17.46 -8.55 0.01
C PHE A 283 16.14 -7.82 -0.29
N VAL A 284 15.05 -8.21 0.38
CA VAL A 284 13.75 -7.55 0.21
C VAL A 284 13.81 -6.09 0.67
N ILE A 285 14.36 -5.82 1.85
CA ILE A 285 14.45 -4.46 2.40
C ILE A 285 15.30 -3.56 1.49
N PHE A 286 16.49 -4.01 1.09
CA PHE A 286 17.38 -3.18 0.25
C PHE A 286 16.81 -2.95 -1.14
N THR A 287 16.25 -3.99 -1.78
CA THR A 287 15.69 -3.86 -3.13
C THR A 287 14.46 -2.95 -3.12
N PHE A 288 13.56 -3.12 -2.14
CA PHE A 288 12.39 -2.23 -2.03
C PHE A 288 12.80 -0.79 -1.70
N SER A 289 13.74 -0.60 -0.79
CA SER A 289 14.28 0.73 -0.46
C SER A 289 14.93 1.39 -1.68
N PHE A 290 15.66 0.62 -2.49
CA PHE A 290 16.23 1.11 -3.75
C PHE A 290 15.13 1.61 -4.72
N ILE A 291 14.04 0.84 -4.89
CA ILE A 291 12.90 1.23 -5.72
C ILE A 291 12.31 2.56 -5.21
N MET A 292 12.07 2.68 -3.91
CA MET A 292 11.48 3.89 -3.32
C MET A 292 12.42 5.10 -3.44
N LEU A 293 13.70 4.95 -3.14
CA LEU A 293 14.70 6.03 -3.27
C LEU A 293 14.82 6.52 -4.72
N LYS A 294 14.78 5.61 -5.70
CA LYS A 294 14.73 5.98 -7.12
C LYS A 294 13.42 6.69 -7.46
N GLY A 295 12.29 6.22 -6.97
CA GLY A 295 10.99 6.86 -7.17
C GLY A 295 10.95 8.29 -6.59
N PHE A 296 11.46 8.51 -5.40
CA PHE A 296 11.58 9.86 -4.83
C PHE A 296 12.53 10.75 -5.63
N LYS A 297 13.65 10.21 -6.18
CA LYS A 297 14.52 10.94 -7.10
C LYS A 297 13.79 11.36 -8.37
N ILE A 298 12.97 10.48 -8.95
CA ILE A 298 12.13 10.78 -10.11
C ILE A 298 11.15 11.92 -9.79
N ALA A 299 10.44 11.83 -8.67
CA ALA A 299 9.52 12.86 -8.22
C ALA A 299 10.22 14.23 -8.03
N LYS A 300 11.39 14.22 -7.39
CA LYS A 300 12.22 15.44 -7.24
C LYS A 300 12.71 15.98 -8.59
N GLY A 301 13.07 15.11 -9.53
CA GLY A 301 13.44 15.47 -10.90
C GLY A 301 12.31 16.18 -11.65
N ALA A 302 11.09 15.63 -11.56
CA ALA A 302 9.89 16.25 -12.14
C ALA A 302 9.61 17.64 -11.53
N LEU A 303 9.82 17.81 -10.22
CA LEU A 303 9.65 19.10 -9.56
C LEU A 303 10.66 20.15 -10.07
N LYS A 304 11.92 19.77 -10.26
CA LYS A 304 12.96 20.66 -10.82
C LYS A 304 12.59 21.15 -12.23
N GLN A 305 11.87 20.34 -13.00
CA GLN A 305 11.38 20.68 -14.33
C GLN A 305 10.01 21.42 -14.29
N LYS A 306 9.60 21.90 -13.12
CA LYS A 306 8.31 22.60 -12.91
C LYS A 306 7.06 21.74 -13.21
N ARG A 307 7.21 20.41 -13.32
CA ARG A 307 6.09 19.44 -13.53
C ARG A 307 5.49 19.02 -12.19
N LYS A 308 4.82 19.94 -11.51
CA LYS A 308 4.31 19.75 -10.16
C LYS A 308 3.37 18.54 -10.03
N TYR A 309 2.45 18.35 -10.99
CA TYR A 309 1.53 17.21 -10.98
C TYR A 309 2.26 15.87 -10.98
N SER A 310 3.18 15.69 -11.93
CA SER A 310 4.01 14.49 -12.05
C SER A 310 4.82 14.23 -10.78
N SER A 311 5.36 15.30 -10.19
CA SER A 311 6.11 15.24 -8.93
C SER A 311 5.23 14.75 -7.78
N TYR A 312 4.04 15.34 -7.59
CA TYR A 312 3.14 14.93 -6.51
C TYR A 312 2.61 13.51 -6.69
N VAL A 313 2.32 13.07 -7.92
CA VAL A 313 1.92 11.69 -8.22
C VAL A 313 3.03 10.72 -7.85
N GLY A 314 4.25 10.93 -8.34
CA GLY A 314 5.40 10.08 -8.02
C GLY A 314 5.71 10.06 -6.52
N PHE A 315 5.68 11.22 -5.87
CA PHE A 315 5.89 11.35 -4.43
C PHE A 315 4.80 10.60 -3.64
N GLY A 316 3.53 10.76 -3.98
CA GLY A 316 2.40 10.10 -3.31
C GLY A 316 2.45 8.58 -3.43
N ILE A 317 2.76 8.04 -4.63
CA ILE A 317 2.93 6.59 -4.85
C ILE A 317 4.06 6.04 -3.98
N CYS A 318 5.23 6.69 -3.99
CA CYS A 318 6.36 6.23 -3.18
C CYS A 318 6.04 6.31 -1.68
N THR A 319 5.36 7.36 -1.22
CA THR A 319 4.96 7.51 0.18
C THR A 319 3.99 6.40 0.59
N TRP A 320 2.93 6.16 -0.19
CA TRP A 320 2.00 5.07 0.09
C TRP A 320 2.69 3.72 0.19
N LEU A 321 3.48 3.36 -0.84
CA LEU A 321 4.16 2.05 -0.87
C LEU A 321 5.17 1.91 0.27
N SER A 322 5.91 2.98 0.61
CA SER A 322 6.84 2.98 1.75
C SER A 322 6.13 2.78 3.08
N LEU A 323 5.00 3.46 3.29
CA LEU A 323 4.20 3.29 4.51
C LEU A 323 3.67 1.85 4.63
N GLN A 324 3.08 1.33 3.56
CA GLN A 324 2.53 -0.04 3.56
C GLN A 324 3.62 -1.08 3.81
N PHE A 325 4.77 -0.94 3.18
CA PHE A 325 5.95 -1.79 3.39
C PHE A 325 6.45 -1.74 4.84
N SER A 326 6.64 -0.53 5.38
CA SER A 326 7.15 -0.36 6.75
C SER A 326 6.18 -0.92 7.79
N VAL A 327 4.88 -0.72 7.60
CA VAL A 327 3.84 -1.26 8.50
C VAL A 327 3.85 -2.80 8.46
N ASN A 328 3.96 -3.41 7.27
CA ASN A 328 4.01 -4.87 7.16
C ASN A 328 5.24 -5.46 7.88
N ILE A 329 6.42 -4.88 7.66
CA ILE A 329 7.64 -5.33 8.36
C ILE A 329 7.50 -5.16 9.87
N ALA A 330 6.99 -4.00 10.33
CA ALA A 330 6.81 -3.74 11.76
C ALA A 330 5.86 -4.75 12.43
N MET A 331 4.79 -5.17 11.71
CA MET A 331 3.88 -6.22 12.20
C MET A 331 4.58 -7.58 12.33
N ASN A 332 5.33 -7.97 11.29
CA ASN A 332 6.03 -9.25 11.29
C ASN A 332 7.15 -9.32 12.34
N LEU A 333 7.75 -8.17 12.67
CA LEU A 333 8.76 -8.04 13.73
C LEU A 333 8.13 -7.83 15.13
N GLY A 334 6.81 -7.88 15.26
CA GLY A 334 6.15 -7.72 16.56
C GLY A 334 6.19 -6.31 17.14
N LEU A 335 6.50 -5.28 16.35
CA LEU A 335 6.53 -3.88 16.81
C LEU A 335 5.13 -3.25 16.89
N ILE A 336 4.18 -3.74 16.10
CA ILE A 336 2.79 -3.28 16.08
C ILE A 336 1.84 -4.49 15.95
N PRO A 337 0.58 -4.35 16.40
CA PRO A 337 -0.39 -5.44 16.31
C PRO A 337 -0.62 -5.91 14.87
N PRO A 338 -0.80 -7.23 14.65
CA PRO A 338 -1.05 -7.77 13.31
C PRO A 338 -2.36 -7.23 12.73
N LYS A 339 -2.28 -6.76 11.49
CA LYS A 339 -3.39 -6.29 10.66
C LYS A 339 -3.15 -6.72 9.22
N GLY A 340 -4.22 -6.87 8.45
CA GLY A 340 -4.21 -7.31 7.05
C GLY A 340 -3.54 -6.33 6.08
N PHE A 341 -2.23 -6.15 6.18
CA PHE A 341 -1.45 -5.34 5.25
C PHE A 341 -0.52 -6.21 4.41
N PRO A 342 -0.84 -6.47 3.14
CA PRO A 342 0.04 -7.24 2.29
C PRO A 342 1.35 -6.48 2.01
N LEU A 343 2.45 -7.22 1.95
CA LEU A 343 3.77 -6.71 1.57
C LEU A 343 3.77 -6.41 0.06
N PRO A 344 3.99 -5.14 -0.37
CA PRO A 344 3.93 -4.77 -1.78
C PRO A 344 4.87 -5.61 -2.65
N LEU A 345 4.41 -6.05 -3.83
CA LEU A 345 5.09 -6.91 -4.80
C LEU A 345 5.34 -8.36 -4.37
N ILE A 346 5.14 -8.73 -3.13
CA ILE A 346 5.52 -10.03 -2.59
C ILE A 346 4.31 -10.84 -2.13
N SER A 347 3.47 -10.25 -1.25
CA SER A 347 2.34 -10.97 -0.68
C SER A 347 1.33 -11.44 -1.72
N TYR A 348 0.70 -12.56 -1.43
CA TYR A 348 -0.54 -12.93 -2.09
C TYR A 348 -1.61 -11.88 -1.78
N GLY A 349 -2.18 -11.28 -2.82
CA GLY A 349 -3.20 -10.26 -2.64
C GLY A 349 -3.80 -9.86 -3.98
N GLY A 350 -4.92 -10.49 -4.38
CA GLY A 350 -5.51 -10.28 -5.70
C GLY A 350 -5.58 -8.83 -6.14
N SER A 351 -6.47 -8.02 -5.54
CA SER A 351 -6.61 -6.60 -5.88
C SER A 351 -5.37 -5.79 -5.52
N SER A 352 -4.74 -6.06 -4.37
CA SER A 352 -3.57 -5.30 -3.91
C SER A 352 -2.40 -5.42 -4.89
N MET A 353 -2.08 -6.64 -5.35
CA MET A 353 -1.00 -6.86 -6.33
C MET A 353 -1.27 -6.08 -7.63
N ILE A 354 -2.49 -6.13 -8.15
CA ILE A 354 -2.87 -5.40 -9.38
C ILE A 354 -2.67 -3.90 -9.21
N PHE A 355 -3.18 -3.31 -8.11
CA PHE A 355 -3.08 -1.87 -7.89
C PHE A 355 -1.66 -1.40 -7.57
N VAL A 356 -0.85 -2.21 -6.89
CA VAL A 356 0.58 -1.92 -6.71
C VAL A 356 1.31 -1.88 -8.05
N LEU A 357 1.05 -2.84 -8.95
CA LEU A 357 1.64 -2.85 -10.29
C LEU A 357 1.16 -1.67 -11.15
N ILE A 358 -0.11 -1.30 -11.09
CA ILE A 358 -0.65 -0.08 -11.74
C ILE A 358 0.09 1.16 -11.22
N ALA A 359 0.24 1.31 -9.91
CA ALA A 359 0.92 2.45 -9.31
C ALA A 359 2.38 2.55 -9.75
N LEU A 360 3.09 1.43 -9.80
CA LEU A 360 4.46 1.37 -10.32
C LEU A 360 4.52 1.66 -11.82
N GLY A 361 3.52 1.22 -12.61
CA GLY A 361 3.38 1.60 -14.01
C GLY A 361 3.22 3.12 -14.19
N ILE A 362 2.42 3.77 -13.35
CA ILE A 362 2.27 5.24 -13.34
C ILE A 362 3.59 5.90 -12.93
N LEU A 363 4.30 5.36 -11.93
CA LEU A 363 5.60 5.89 -11.50
C LEU A 363 6.64 5.82 -12.62
N LEU A 364 6.70 4.70 -13.33
CA LEU A 364 7.56 4.55 -14.51
C LEU A 364 7.17 5.52 -15.63
N ARG A 365 5.88 5.84 -15.80
CA ARG A 365 5.44 6.88 -16.73
C ARG A 365 5.93 8.27 -16.31
N VAL A 366 5.91 8.59 -15.02
CA VAL A 366 6.50 9.82 -14.48
C VAL A 366 7.99 9.91 -14.83
N ASP A 367 8.74 8.80 -14.70
CA ASP A 367 10.16 8.74 -15.07
C ASP A 367 10.38 9.03 -16.56
N MET A 368 9.64 8.35 -17.44
CA MET A 368 9.76 8.52 -18.89
C MET A 368 9.50 9.95 -19.32
N GLU A 369 8.43 10.57 -18.84
CA GLU A 369 8.10 11.95 -19.19
C GLU A 369 9.13 12.95 -18.65
N THR A 370 9.68 12.71 -17.45
CA THR A 370 10.71 13.56 -16.84
C THR A 370 12.01 13.50 -17.62
N ARG A 371 12.44 12.31 -18.08
CA ARG A 371 13.66 12.14 -18.89
C ARG A 371 13.54 12.72 -20.29
N CYS A 372 12.39 12.60 -20.91
CA CYS A 372 12.15 13.12 -22.26
C CYS A 372 12.38 14.64 -22.33
N GLU A 373 11.90 15.38 -21.34
CA GLU A 373 12.12 16.84 -21.29
C GLU A 373 13.56 17.23 -20.95
N TYR A 374 14.22 16.47 -20.06
CA TYR A 374 15.63 16.69 -19.77
C TYR A 374 16.51 16.57 -21.02
N SER A 375 16.21 15.57 -21.86
CA SER A 375 16.89 15.36 -23.15
C SER A 375 16.63 16.52 -24.14
N LYS A 376 15.39 17.01 -24.22
CA LYS A 376 15.06 18.17 -25.06
C LYS A 376 15.80 19.43 -24.63
N GLN A 377 15.81 19.74 -23.34
CA GLN A 377 16.52 20.92 -22.81
C GLN A 377 18.03 20.87 -23.08
N LYS A 378 18.65 19.69 -23.00
CA LYS A 378 20.08 19.52 -23.26
C LYS A 378 20.45 19.70 -24.73
N ASN A 379 19.53 19.45 -25.66
CA ASN A 379 19.77 19.63 -27.09
C ASN A 379 19.55 21.08 -27.58
N TYR A 380 19.03 21.96 -26.72
CA TYR A 380 18.86 23.39 -27.02
C TYR A 380 19.93 24.28 -26.37
N VAL A 381 20.89 23.71 -25.64
CA VAL A 381 22.10 24.37 -25.08
C VAL A 381 23.31 23.85 -25.83
#